data_3c7f9e70c0304b43c674a9101d2b9143
#
_entry.id   3c7f9e70c0304b43c674a9101d2b9143
#
_cell.length_a   1.000
_cell.length_b   1.000
_cell.length_c   1.000
_cell.angle_alpha   90.00
_cell.angle_beta   90.00
_cell.angle_gamma   90.00
#
_symmetry.space_group_name_H-M   'P 1'
#
loop_
_entity.id
_entity.type
_entity.pdbx_description
1 polymer ?
#
loop_
_entity_poly.entity_id
_entity_poly.type
_entity_poly.pdbx_seq_one_letter_code
_entity_poly.pdbx_strand_id
1 'polypeptide(L)'
;MKEYKRKHLDQRFSLHDANIIDIDFDLDCHDLILKTQYGFVDINKNEMVEGEIILKDVSLEDSYVYILEYKNVLAGNVGSFVGEKMNLDCFISAFYTKFKNIDVISEYDSYKTYMLTGFLSRGDEHLEVNIEIFYCGDFLYRITE
;
A
#
# COMPACT_ATOMS: atom_id res chain seq x y z
N MET A 1 -20.80 7.22 -4.03
CA MET A 1 -19.72 6.56 -3.30
C MET A 1 -20.11 6.35 -1.85
N LYS A 2 -19.81 5.18 -1.33
CA LYS A 2 -19.97 4.90 0.10
C LYS A 2 -18.63 4.82 0.78
N GLU A 3 -18.54 5.34 1.99
CA GLU A 3 -17.36 5.26 2.82
C GLU A 3 -17.59 4.31 3.99
N TYR A 4 -16.59 3.46 4.24
CA TYR A 4 -16.60 2.53 5.37
C TYR A 4 -15.34 2.75 6.17
N LYS A 5 -15.50 2.96 7.47
CA LYS A 5 -14.37 3.11 8.38
C LYS A 5 -13.80 1.74 8.73
N ARG A 6 -12.48 1.58 8.58
CA ARG A 6 -11.79 0.38 9.05
C ARG A 6 -11.72 0.41 10.57
N LYS A 7 -12.23 -0.62 11.20
CA LYS A 7 -12.14 -0.80 12.64
C LYS A 7 -11.03 -1.78 12.97
N HIS A 8 -10.38 -1.55 14.09
CA HIS A 8 -9.38 -2.49 14.60
C HIS A 8 -10.02 -3.87 14.77
N LEU A 9 -9.38 -4.91 14.23
CA LEU A 9 -9.85 -6.30 14.23
C LEU A 9 -11.09 -6.58 13.36
N ASP A 10 -11.61 -5.60 12.65
CA ASP A 10 -12.73 -5.79 11.73
C ASP A 10 -12.22 -5.67 10.30
N GLN A 11 -12.02 -6.83 9.65
CA GLN A 11 -11.51 -6.89 8.28
C GLN A 11 -12.66 -7.17 7.31
N ARG A 12 -13.47 -6.15 7.06
CA ARG A 12 -14.49 -6.27 6.02
C ARG A 12 -13.90 -6.34 4.63
N PHE A 13 -12.85 -5.59 4.38
CA PHE A 13 -12.18 -5.54 3.09
C PHE A 13 -10.75 -6.03 3.20
N SER A 14 -10.25 -6.64 2.13
CA SER A 14 -8.88 -7.10 2.05
C SER A 14 -8.22 -6.58 0.79
N LEU A 15 -7.01 -6.04 0.96
CA LEU A 15 -6.17 -5.61 -0.15
C LEU A 15 -5.29 -6.74 -0.70
N HIS A 16 -5.38 -7.95 -0.15
CA HIS A 16 -4.65 -9.09 -0.70
C HIS A 16 -4.99 -9.25 -2.18
N ASP A 17 -3.97 -9.30 -3.01
CA ASP A 17 -4.06 -9.35 -4.48
C ASP A 17 -4.59 -8.05 -5.13
N ALA A 18 -4.78 -6.99 -4.38
CA ALA A 18 -5.10 -5.69 -4.96
C ALA A 18 -3.90 -5.12 -5.72
N ASN A 19 -4.18 -4.33 -6.74
CA ASN A 19 -3.17 -3.68 -7.55
C ASN A 19 -3.28 -2.16 -7.36
N ILE A 20 -2.32 -1.56 -6.67
CA ILE A 20 -2.28 -0.11 -6.45
C ILE A 20 -1.61 0.53 -7.66
N ILE A 21 -2.33 1.42 -8.32
CA ILE A 21 -1.87 2.10 -9.53
C ILE A 21 -1.58 3.58 -9.33
N ASP A 22 -2.02 4.16 -8.22
CA ASP A 22 -1.82 5.58 -7.94
C ASP A 22 -1.78 5.82 -6.44
N ILE A 23 -0.94 6.77 -6.04
CA ILE A 23 -0.77 7.19 -4.66
C ILE A 23 -0.79 8.71 -4.64
N ASP A 24 -1.85 9.28 -4.07
CA ASP A 24 -2.01 10.73 -3.92
C ASP A 24 -1.90 11.13 -2.47
N PHE A 25 -1.29 12.29 -2.24
CA PHE A 25 -1.22 12.90 -0.93
C PHE A 25 -1.73 14.33 -0.98
N ASP A 26 -2.71 14.64 -0.15
CA ASP A 26 -3.27 15.99 -0.03
C ASP A 26 -2.49 16.77 1.03
N LEU A 27 -1.77 17.80 0.58
CA LEU A 27 -0.93 18.61 1.47
C LEU A 27 -1.74 19.47 2.46
N ASP A 28 -3.00 19.75 2.17
CA ASP A 28 -3.83 20.59 3.04
C ASP A 28 -4.40 19.80 4.23
N CYS A 29 -4.93 18.60 3.97
CA CYS A 29 -5.55 17.79 5.02
C CYS A 29 -4.72 16.58 5.44
N HIS A 30 -3.60 16.31 4.77
CA HIS A 30 -2.71 15.18 5.02
C HIS A 30 -3.38 13.81 4.82
N ASP A 31 -4.30 13.74 3.88
CA ASP A 31 -4.91 12.47 3.48
C ASP A 31 -4.04 11.77 2.45
N LEU A 32 -3.78 10.47 2.69
CA LEU A 32 -3.12 9.61 1.73
C LEU A 32 -4.18 8.75 1.04
N ILE A 33 -4.20 8.79 -0.28
CA ILE A 33 -5.19 8.07 -1.08
C ILE A 33 -4.47 7.04 -1.94
N LEU A 34 -4.82 5.77 -1.76
CA LEU A 34 -4.32 4.67 -2.56
C LEU A 34 -5.41 4.23 -3.53
N LYS A 35 -5.15 4.37 -4.82
CA LYS A 35 -6.11 4.01 -5.86
C LYS A 35 -5.76 2.65 -6.43
N THR A 36 -6.78 1.82 -6.60
CA THR A 36 -6.62 0.45 -7.06
C THR A 36 -7.19 0.26 -8.46
N GLN A 37 -6.58 -0.63 -9.21
CA GLN A 37 -7.12 -1.16 -10.45
C GLN A 37 -7.89 -2.43 -10.11
N TYR A 38 -9.13 -2.52 -10.55
CA TYR A 38 -10.05 -3.65 -10.28
C TYR A 38 -10.46 -3.81 -8.82
N GLY A 39 -10.08 -2.88 -7.95
CA GLY A 39 -10.56 -2.84 -6.57
C GLY A 39 -9.90 -3.84 -5.63
N PHE A 40 -10.66 -4.28 -4.66
CA PHE A 40 -10.23 -5.19 -3.59
C PHE A 40 -11.42 -6.03 -3.12
N VAL A 41 -11.15 -7.03 -2.27
CA VAL A 41 -12.18 -8.00 -1.86
C VAL A 41 -13.03 -7.46 -0.71
N ASP A 42 -14.36 -7.51 -0.87
CA ASP A 42 -15.30 -7.43 0.24
C ASP A 42 -15.47 -8.83 0.83
N ILE A 43 -14.89 -9.07 1.99
CA ILE A 43 -14.86 -10.39 2.61
C ILE A 43 -16.26 -10.87 2.98
N ASN A 44 -17.13 -9.95 3.42
CA ASN A 44 -18.50 -10.32 3.84
C ASN A 44 -19.33 -10.83 2.65
N LYS A 45 -19.14 -10.25 1.48
CA LYS A 45 -19.87 -10.62 0.27
C LYS A 45 -19.11 -11.62 -0.59
N ASN A 46 -17.82 -11.82 -0.33
CA ASN A 46 -16.92 -12.66 -1.11
C ASN A 46 -16.88 -12.24 -2.59
N GLU A 47 -16.78 -10.94 -2.83
CA GLU A 47 -16.72 -10.38 -4.18
C GLU A 47 -15.75 -9.20 -4.24
N MET A 48 -15.28 -8.90 -5.45
CA MET A 48 -14.46 -7.72 -5.71
C MET A 48 -15.33 -6.47 -5.75
N VAL A 49 -14.85 -5.40 -5.12
CA VAL A 49 -15.50 -4.08 -5.18
C VAL A 49 -14.48 -3.06 -5.64
N GLU A 50 -14.91 -2.12 -6.48
CA GLU A 50 -14.05 -1.03 -6.91
C GLU A 50 -14.05 0.07 -5.88
N GLY A 51 -12.88 0.64 -5.66
CA GLY A 51 -12.76 1.70 -4.69
C GLY A 51 -11.33 2.13 -4.46
N GLU A 52 -11.19 3.01 -3.49
CA GLU A 52 -9.90 3.53 -3.07
C GLU A 52 -9.82 3.51 -1.53
N ILE A 53 -8.59 3.65 -1.05
CA ILE A 53 -8.31 3.62 0.37
C ILE A 53 -7.78 4.97 0.77
N ILE A 54 -8.30 5.48 1.89
CA ILE A 54 -7.90 6.78 2.41
C ILE A 54 -7.43 6.61 3.84
N LEU A 55 -6.18 7.01 4.10
CA LEU A 55 -5.65 7.14 5.45
C LEU A 55 -5.60 8.62 5.77
N LYS A 56 -6.25 9.03 6.86
CA LYS A 56 -6.34 10.42 7.25
C LYS A 56 -5.26 10.78 8.26
N ASP A 57 -4.78 12.02 8.15
CA ASP A 57 -3.76 12.59 9.03
C ASP A 57 -2.48 11.73 9.04
N VAL A 58 -1.93 11.54 7.86
CA VAL A 58 -0.69 10.78 7.65
C VAL A 58 0.51 11.68 7.89
N SER A 59 1.49 11.18 8.63
CA SER A 59 2.79 11.81 8.77
C SER A 59 3.76 11.24 7.75
N LEU A 60 4.13 12.03 6.76
CA LEU A 60 5.11 11.61 5.76
C LEU A 60 6.50 11.41 6.35
N GLU A 61 6.85 12.21 7.37
CA GLU A 61 8.14 12.13 8.05
C GLU A 61 8.32 10.84 8.85
N ASP A 62 7.22 10.30 9.38
CA ASP A 62 7.22 9.09 10.19
C ASP A 62 6.78 7.85 9.40
N SER A 63 6.62 8.00 8.10
CA SER A 63 6.25 6.93 7.19
C SER A 63 7.41 6.58 6.27
N TYR A 64 7.66 5.27 6.09
CA TYR A 64 8.85 4.79 5.40
C TYR A 64 8.49 3.75 4.37
N VAL A 65 9.30 3.69 3.32
CA VAL A 65 9.21 2.67 2.28
C VAL A 65 10.55 1.96 2.16
N TYR A 66 10.49 0.64 2.13
CA TYR A 66 11.64 -0.24 1.98
C TYR A 66 11.50 -0.95 0.65
N ILE A 67 12.48 -0.77 -0.23
CA ILE A 67 12.52 -1.44 -1.53
C ILE A 67 13.69 -2.40 -1.53
N LEU A 68 13.40 -3.67 -1.82
CA LEU A 68 14.39 -4.76 -1.74
C LEU A 68 14.54 -5.41 -3.10
N GLU A 69 15.79 -5.49 -3.56
CA GLU A 69 16.16 -6.22 -4.77
C GLU A 69 16.97 -7.44 -4.35
N TYR A 70 16.42 -8.62 -4.61
CA TYR A 70 17.08 -9.87 -4.26
C TYR A 70 18.02 -10.33 -5.36
N LYS A 71 19.19 -10.86 -4.95
CA LYS A 71 20.22 -11.38 -5.84
C LYS A 71 20.66 -12.74 -5.36
N ASN A 72 21.15 -13.55 -6.30
CA ASN A 72 21.68 -14.89 -5.98
C ASN A 72 20.71 -15.78 -5.24
N VAL A 73 19.41 -15.69 -5.59
CA VAL A 73 18.38 -16.55 -5.04
C VAL A 73 18.53 -17.95 -5.61
N LEU A 74 18.79 -18.93 -4.73
CA LEU A 74 18.92 -20.33 -5.10
C LEU A 74 17.78 -21.14 -4.49
N ALA A 75 17.50 -22.30 -5.05
CA ALA A 75 16.47 -23.19 -4.54
C ALA A 75 16.66 -23.44 -3.03
N GLY A 76 15.62 -23.16 -2.24
CA GLY A 76 15.66 -23.32 -0.79
C GLY A 76 16.39 -22.21 -0.03
N ASN A 77 16.78 -21.15 -0.72
CA ASN A 77 17.50 -20.01 -0.11
C ASN A 77 16.92 -18.70 -0.63
N VAL A 78 16.78 -17.72 0.24
CA VAL A 78 16.34 -16.37 -0.14
C VAL A 78 17.44 -15.54 -0.80
N GLY A 79 18.70 -16.00 -0.75
CA GLY A 79 19.83 -15.28 -1.32
C GLY A 79 20.23 -14.06 -0.53
N SER A 80 20.81 -13.09 -1.21
CA SER A 80 21.18 -11.79 -0.66
C SER A 80 20.31 -10.70 -1.27
N PHE A 81 20.21 -9.56 -0.61
CA PHE A 81 19.45 -8.43 -1.14
C PHE A 81 20.22 -7.12 -1.01
N VAL A 82 19.87 -6.19 -1.91
CA VAL A 82 20.25 -4.77 -1.81
C VAL A 82 18.95 -4.01 -1.58
N GLY A 83 18.96 -3.09 -0.63
CA GLY A 83 17.76 -2.37 -0.26
C GLY A 83 17.95 -0.88 -0.15
N GLU A 84 16.86 -0.16 -0.28
CA GLU A 84 16.74 1.26 -0.02
C GLU A 84 15.64 1.49 0.99
N LYS A 85 15.89 2.40 1.93
CA LYS A 85 14.86 2.93 2.83
C LYS A 85 14.69 4.42 2.52
N MET A 86 13.47 4.85 2.32
CA MET A 86 13.16 6.26 2.05
C MET A 86 11.90 6.69 2.79
N ASN A 87 11.74 8.00 2.97
CA ASN A 87 10.49 8.53 3.48
C ASN A 87 9.38 8.37 2.44
N LEU A 88 8.14 8.34 2.89
CA LEU A 88 6.99 8.14 2.02
C LEU A 88 6.85 9.23 0.95
N ASP A 89 7.18 10.48 1.25
CA ASP A 89 7.14 11.59 0.28
C ASP A 89 8.10 11.34 -0.90
N CYS A 90 9.30 10.86 -0.62
CA CYS A 90 10.27 10.50 -1.66
C CYS A 90 9.75 9.35 -2.52
N PHE A 91 9.12 8.36 -1.89
CA PHE A 91 8.54 7.24 -2.61
C PHE A 91 7.38 7.66 -3.52
N ILE A 92 6.48 8.53 -3.03
CA ILE A 92 5.35 9.03 -3.83
C ILE A 92 5.87 9.70 -5.11
N SER A 93 6.89 10.54 -4.99
CA SER A 93 7.51 11.19 -6.16
C SER A 93 8.13 10.18 -7.12
N ALA A 94 8.84 9.19 -6.59
CA ALA A 94 9.47 8.14 -7.39
C ALA A 94 8.44 7.22 -8.04
N PHE A 95 7.32 7.00 -7.40
CA PHE A 95 6.25 6.12 -7.91
C PHE A 95 5.75 6.61 -9.27
N TYR A 96 5.50 7.90 -9.41
CA TYR A 96 5.04 8.47 -10.67
C TYR A 96 6.02 8.37 -11.81
N THR A 97 7.32 8.42 -11.52
CA THR A 97 8.36 8.52 -12.56
C THR A 97 9.02 7.18 -12.89
N LYS A 98 9.10 6.27 -11.92
CA LYS A 98 9.91 5.05 -12.05
C LYS A 98 9.11 3.76 -11.97
N PHE A 99 7.93 3.77 -11.37
CA PHE A 99 7.18 2.57 -11.07
C PHE A 99 5.80 2.60 -11.72
N LYS A 100 5.23 1.42 -11.94
CA LYS A 100 3.92 1.28 -12.58
C LYS A 100 2.82 0.97 -11.58
N ASN A 101 3.04 0.00 -10.71
CA ASN A 101 2.03 -0.49 -9.79
C ASN A 101 2.66 -1.24 -8.62
N ILE A 102 1.83 -1.52 -7.62
CA ILE A 102 2.16 -2.38 -6.49
C ILE A 102 1.12 -3.49 -6.42
N ASP A 103 1.58 -4.74 -6.52
CA ASP A 103 0.75 -5.92 -6.24
C ASP A 103 0.84 -6.22 -4.75
N VAL A 104 -0.25 -6.01 -4.04
CA VAL A 104 -0.29 -6.18 -2.58
C VAL A 104 -0.36 -7.66 -2.22
N ILE A 105 0.53 -8.10 -1.35
CA ILE A 105 0.55 -9.47 -0.84
C ILE A 105 -0.05 -9.55 0.56
N SER A 106 0.34 -8.66 1.46
CA SER A 106 -0.08 -8.70 2.86
C SER A 106 -0.30 -7.33 3.44
N GLU A 107 -1.15 -7.26 4.45
CA GLU A 107 -1.43 -6.07 5.24
C GLU A 107 -1.20 -6.36 6.70
N TYR A 108 -0.68 -5.37 7.43
CA TYR A 108 -0.43 -5.47 8.86
C TYR A 108 -0.85 -4.20 9.56
N ASP A 109 -1.49 -4.35 10.72
CA ASP A 109 -1.87 -3.24 11.59
C ASP A 109 -1.05 -3.24 12.86
N SER A 110 -0.66 -2.05 13.30
CA SER A 110 -0.10 -1.81 14.61
C SER A 110 -0.69 -0.51 15.16
N TYR A 111 -0.20 -0.06 16.30
CA TYR A 111 -0.66 1.20 16.89
C TYR A 111 -0.34 2.35 15.94
N LYS A 112 -1.37 3.03 15.41
CA LYS A 112 -1.27 4.16 14.47
C LYS A 112 -0.41 3.87 13.24
N THR A 113 -0.21 2.60 12.92
CA THR A 113 0.63 2.19 11.80
C THR A 113 -0.09 1.16 10.96
N TYR A 114 -0.03 1.35 9.64
CA TYR A 114 -0.53 0.40 8.66
C TYR A 114 0.61 0.08 7.71
N MET A 115 0.88 -1.21 7.51
CA MET A 115 1.94 -1.65 6.60
C MET A 115 1.39 -2.52 5.50
N LEU A 116 1.78 -2.20 4.27
CA LEU A 116 1.57 -3.02 3.10
C LEU A 116 2.87 -3.67 2.70
N THR A 117 2.80 -4.92 2.29
CA THR A 117 3.91 -5.61 1.64
C THR A 117 3.46 -6.10 0.27
N GLY A 118 4.36 -6.13 -0.68
CA GLY A 118 4.01 -6.58 -2.02
C GLY A 118 5.17 -6.49 -3.00
N PHE A 119 4.81 -6.50 -4.28
CA PHE A 119 5.75 -6.38 -5.37
C PHE A 119 5.54 -5.08 -6.13
N LEU A 120 6.63 -4.37 -6.34
CA LEU A 120 6.69 -3.09 -7.04
C LEU A 120 7.22 -3.34 -8.45
N SER A 121 6.48 -2.90 -9.45
CA SER A 121 6.87 -3.09 -10.85
C SER A 121 7.67 -1.89 -11.36
N ARG A 122 8.87 -2.16 -11.88
CA ARG A 122 9.74 -1.18 -12.51
C ARG A 122 10.18 -1.74 -13.87
N GLY A 123 9.54 -1.29 -14.96
CA GLY A 123 9.74 -1.91 -16.28
C GLY A 123 9.37 -3.38 -16.23
N ASP A 124 10.29 -4.26 -16.58
CA ASP A 124 10.12 -5.72 -16.52
C ASP A 124 10.57 -6.32 -15.17
N GLU A 125 11.06 -5.49 -14.26
CA GLU A 125 11.53 -5.94 -12.96
C GLU A 125 10.42 -5.90 -11.92
N HIS A 126 10.48 -6.84 -10.97
CA HIS A 126 9.60 -6.87 -9.80
C HIS A 126 10.47 -6.80 -8.55
N LEU A 127 10.30 -5.75 -7.79
CA LEU A 127 11.01 -5.51 -6.54
C LEU A 127 10.08 -5.80 -5.38
N GLU A 128 10.61 -6.29 -4.28
CA GLU A 128 9.82 -6.39 -3.06
C GLU A 128 9.71 -5.03 -2.39
N VAL A 129 8.52 -4.67 -1.91
CA VAL A 129 8.26 -3.39 -1.27
C VAL A 129 7.52 -3.58 0.04
N ASN A 130 7.93 -2.81 1.06
CA ASN A 130 7.20 -2.68 2.32
C ASN A 130 6.92 -1.20 2.53
N ILE A 131 5.66 -0.86 2.72
CA ILE A 131 5.23 0.53 2.94
C ILE A 131 4.64 0.62 4.34
N GLU A 132 5.30 1.37 5.21
CA GLU A 132 4.92 1.58 6.58
C GLU A 132 4.36 2.99 6.73
N ILE A 133 3.07 3.11 7.03
CA ILE A 133 2.35 4.38 7.06
C ILE A 133 1.93 4.69 8.49
N PHE A 134 2.43 5.80 9.02
CA PHE A 134 2.01 6.33 10.31
C PHE A 134 0.88 7.33 10.09
N TYR A 135 -0.28 7.11 10.73
CA TYR A 135 -1.46 7.96 10.59
C TYR A 135 -2.18 8.13 11.92
N CYS A 136 -2.79 9.30 12.12
CA CYS A 136 -3.48 9.62 13.37
C CYS A 136 -5.00 9.75 13.22
N GLY A 137 -5.49 9.79 11.99
CA GLY A 137 -6.92 9.88 11.70
C GLY A 137 -7.58 8.55 11.38
N ASP A 138 -8.66 8.61 10.65
CA ASP A 138 -9.42 7.43 10.26
C ASP A 138 -8.80 6.72 9.05
N PHE A 139 -9.05 5.42 8.96
CA PHE A 139 -8.76 4.61 7.79
C PHE A 139 -10.09 4.30 7.11
N LEU A 140 -10.26 4.77 5.87
CA LEU A 140 -11.53 4.66 5.15
C LEU A 140 -11.38 3.86 3.88
N TYR A 141 -12.40 3.06 3.58
CA TYR A 141 -12.60 2.47 2.26
C TYR A 141 -13.69 3.26 1.56
N ARG A 142 -13.37 3.82 0.40
CA ARG A 142 -14.34 4.53 -0.43
C ARG A 142 -14.69 3.65 -1.62
N ILE A 143 -15.90 3.11 -1.59
CA ILE A 143 -16.39 2.16 -2.57
C ILE A 143 -17.16 2.89 -3.65
N THR A 144 -16.85 2.59 -4.89
CA THR A 144 -17.59 3.06 -6.06
C THR A 144 -18.78 2.13 -6.29
N GLU A 145 -19.96 2.69 -6.38
CA GLU A 145 -21.17 1.92 -6.67
C GLU A 145 -21.65 2.12 -8.08
#